data_c89dcda6705ee2637b8bfffe0df6d82f
#
_entry.id   c89dcda6705ee2637b8bfffe0df6d82f
#
_cell.length_a   1.000
_cell.length_b   1.000
_cell.length_c   1.000
_cell.angle_alpha   90.00
_cell.angle_beta   90.00
_cell.angle_gamma   90.00
#
_symmetry.space_group_name_H-M   'P 1'
#
loop_
_entity.id
_entity.type
_entity.pdbx_description
1 polymer ?
#
loop_
_entity_poly.entity_id
_entity_poly.type
_entity_poly.pdbx_seq_one_letter_code
_entity_poly.pdbx_strand_id
1 'polypeptide(L)'
;SLAIAIAQQGGIGVVHKNLSVERQAEEVDKVKRSESGMIVDPVTIRQDRPVREALDVMQRYHISGVPVVDEDGHLVGIITNRDLRFEERYDLPVSEVMTKQPLVTVSVGTTLDQAKQVLQKHRIEKLLVIDEDKHLKGLITVKDIQKAIKYPTAAKDDLGRLRVAAAIGATGDFRERADELVRARVDCLVIDTAHGHSSRVIEAVREIKRRHPDAQLIAGNVGTGDGARELIDAGVDGVKVGIGPGSICTTRVVTGAGVPQISAIQSCVEAARGTGVPIISDGGVKFSGDMAKAIAAGADVVMVGSLFAGTEEAPGEVILYQGRSFKMYRGMGSIGAMREGSRDRYAQEQTEVESKLVPEGIEGRVPYRGTLAEMVTQLVGGLRSGMGYTGCRTISEFQEKTRFLRVTPAGLRESHVHDVVITKEAPNYRLE
;
A
#
# COMPACT_ATOMS: atom_id res chain seq x y z
N SER A 1 7.53 4.51 -2.90
CA SER A 1 7.57 3.73 -4.17
C SER A 1 6.86 2.39 -4.03
N LEU A 2 7.14 1.55 -3.02
CA LEU A 2 6.53 0.21 -2.86
C LEU A 2 4.99 0.24 -2.79
N ALA A 3 4.40 1.17 -2.03
CA ALA A 3 2.93 1.29 -1.93
C ALA A 3 2.28 1.63 -3.29
N ILE A 4 2.95 2.43 -4.12
CA ILE A 4 2.50 2.72 -5.49
C ILE A 4 2.56 1.46 -6.33
N ALA A 5 3.70 0.77 -6.33
CA ALA A 5 3.90 -0.42 -7.15
C ALA A 5 2.92 -1.55 -6.82
N ILE A 6 2.63 -1.80 -5.52
CA ILE A 6 1.66 -2.83 -5.15
C ILE A 6 0.23 -2.45 -5.54
N ALA A 7 -0.15 -1.16 -5.42
CA ALA A 7 -1.46 -0.69 -5.87
C ALA A 7 -1.63 -0.81 -7.40
N GLN A 8 -0.57 -0.56 -8.18
CA GLN A 8 -0.54 -0.78 -9.64
C GLN A 8 -0.76 -2.25 -10.01
N GLN A 9 -0.37 -3.18 -9.15
CA GLN A 9 -0.59 -4.63 -9.34
C GLN A 9 -1.92 -5.14 -8.75
N GLY A 10 -2.80 -4.25 -8.30
CA GLY A 10 -4.12 -4.60 -7.77
C GLY A 10 -4.16 -4.89 -6.27
N GLY A 11 -3.07 -4.68 -5.57
CA GLY A 11 -2.99 -4.80 -4.12
C GLY A 11 -3.13 -3.46 -3.38
N ILE A 12 -2.77 -3.43 -2.11
CA ILE A 12 -2.74 -2.21 -1.29
C ILE A 12 -1.49 -2.19 -0.42
N GLY A 13 -0.76 -1.08 -0.43
CA GLY A 13 0.40 -0.88 0.44
C GLY A 13 -0.01 -0.26 1.77
N VAL A 14 0.66 -0.67 2.85
CA VAL A 14 0.46 -0.07 4.17
C VAL A 14 1.67 0.80 4.53
N VAL A 15 1.46 2.11 4.65
CA VAL A 15 2.50 3.04 5.10
C VAL A 15 2.69 2.87 6.60
N HIS A 16 3.92 2.56 7.04
CA HIS A 16 4.23 2.30 8.45
C HIS A 16 4.20 3.58 9.30
N LYS A 17 3.99 3.42 10.61
CA LYS A 17 3.86 4.54 11.56
C LYS A 17 5.21 5.06 12.15
N ASN A 18 6.35 4.43 11.85
CA ASN A 18 7.67 4.89 12.31
C ASN A 18 8.12 6.14 11.52
N LEU A 19 7.26 7.12 11.48
CA LEU A 19 7.38 8.44 10.85
C LEU A 19 6.64 9.43 11.73
N SER A 20 6.94 10.72 11.64
CA SER A 20 6.05 11.73 12.24
C SER A 20 4.66 11.66 11.58
N VAL A 21 3.66 12.21 12.24
CA VAL A 21 2.28 12.23 11.73
C VAL A 21 2.21 12.88 10.36
N GLU A 22 2.88 14.03 10.20
CA GLU A 22 2.91 14.82 8.97
C GLU A 22 3.61 14.04 7.84
N ARG A 23 4.78 13.44 8.12
CA ARG A 23 5.52 12.68 7.11
C ARG A 23 4.77 11.43 6.65
N GLN A 24 4.05 10.77 7.54
CA GLN A 24 3.22 9.62 7.14
C GLN A 24 2.05 10.08 6.25
N ALA A 25 1.39 11.20 6.59
CA ALA A 25 0.34 11.78 5.76
C ALA A 25 0.87 12.23 4.39
N GLU A 26 2.08 12.81 4.32
CA GLU A 26 2.75 13.12 3.04
C GLU A 26 3.00 11.87 2.19
N GLU A 27 3.42 10.75 2.79
CA GLU A 27 3.62 9.51 2.04
C GLU A 27 2.29 8.94 1.51
N VAL A 28 1.18 9.06 2.25
CA VAL A 28 -0.17 8.73 1.78
C VAL A 28 -0.55 9.63 0.59
N ASP A 29 -0.38 10.94 0.72
CA ASP A 29 -0.69 11.91 -0.34
C ASP A 29 0.14 11.65 -1.62
N LYS A 30 1.42 11.28 -1.49
CA LYS A 30 2.26 10.87 -2.64
C LYS A 30 1.66 9.67 -3.40
N VAL A 31 1.10 8.69 -2.69
CA VAL A 31 0.44 7.55 -3.34
C VAL A 31 -0.84 8.01 -4.04
N LYS A 32 -1.68 8.78 -3.35
CA LYS A 32 -2.94 9.31 -3.90
C LYS A 32 -2.74 10.15 -5.16
N ARG A 33 -1.64 10.91 -5.22
CA ARG A 33 -1.29 11.76 -6.39
C ARG A 33 -0.52 11.04 -7.49
N SER A 34 0.03 9.86 -7.22
CA SER A 34 0.90 9.15 -8.19
C SER A 34 0.17 8.70 -9.44
N GLU A 35 -1.09 8.34 -9.32
CA GLU A 35 -1.99 7.99 -10.41
C GLU A 35 -3.41 8.43 -10.11
N SER A 36 -3.96 9.19 -11.01
CA SER A 36 -5.40 9.44 -11.09
C SER A 36 -5.78 9.36 -12.56
N GLY A 37 -6.87 8.72 -12.88
CA GLY A 37 -7.40 8.78 -14.25
C GLY A 37 -7.72 10.22 -14.64
N MET A 38 -8.15 11.00 -13.66
CA MET A 38 -8.31 12.45 -13.67
C MET A 38 -7.76 12.97 -12.33
N ILE A 39 -6.88 13.94 -12.35
CA ILE A 39 -6.45 14.66 -11.15
C ILE A 39 -7.63 15.54 -10.74
N VAL A 40 -8.29 15.19 -9.63
CA VAL A 40 -9.37 16.00 -9.05
C VAL A 40 -8.76 17.11 -8.22
N ASP A 41 -9.32 18.32 -8.30
CA ASP A 41 -8.81 19.52 -7.63
C ASP A 41 -7.30 19.70 -7.86
N PRO A 42 -6.86 19.86 -9.11
CA PRO A 42 -5.44 20.01 -9.42
C PRO A 42 -4.88 21.28 -8.76
N VAL A 43 -3.58 21.25 -8.45
CA VAL A 43 -2.89 22.44 -7.98
C VAL A 43 -3.01 23.54 -9.03
N THR A 44 -3.49 24.70 -8.64
CA THR A 44 -3.68 25.88 -9.49
C THR A 44 -2.78 27.05 -9.07
N ILE A 45 -2.64 28.02 -9.95
CA ILE A 45 -2.02 29.30 -9.65
C ILE A 45 -2.93 30.43 -10.15
N ARG A 46 -2.93 31.54 -9.45
CA ARG A 46 -3.66 32.74 -9.89
C ARG A 46 -2.90 33.45 -11.00
N GLN A 47 -3.64 34.05 -11.92
CA GLN A 47 -3.06 34.73 -13.08
C GLN A 47 -2.19 35.95 -12.75
N ASP A 48 -2.42 36.57 -11.59
CA ASP A 48 -1.68 37.75 -11.10
C ASP A 48 -0.36 37.43 -10.38
N ARG A 49 -0.13 36.15 -10.06
CA ARG A 49 1.09 35.71 -9.36
C ARG A 49 2.30 35.71 -10.29
N PRO A 50 3.52 35.93 -9.74
CA PRO A 50 4.72 35.95 -10.56
C PRO A 50 5.07 34.55 -11.08
N VAL A 51 5.69 34.49 -12.26
CA VAL A 51 6.15 33.25 -12.92
C VAL A 51 7.04 32.39 -12.02
N ARG A 52 7.88 33.02 -11.16
CA ARG A 52 8.71 32.27 -10.18
C ARG A 52 7.89 31.36 -9.29
N GLU A 53 6.70 31.79 -8.86
CA GLU A 53 5.81 30.99 -8.02
C GLU A 53 5.26 29.78 -8.79
N ALA A 54 4.99 29.91 -10.09
CA ALA A 54 4.62 28.79 -10.93
C ALA A 54 5.76 27.75 -11.02
N LEU A 55 7.00 28.20 -11.13
CA LEU A 55 8.18 27.32 -11.12
C LEU A 55 8.34 26.61 -9.77
N ASP A 56 8.17 27.31 -8.65
CA ASP A 56 8.23 26.72 -7.31
C ASP A 56 7.14 25.65 -7.11
N VAL A 57 5.93 25.92 -7.58
CA VAL A 57 4.82 24.97 -7.58
C VAL A 57 5.16 23.75 -8.42
N MET A 58 5.67 23.93 -9.65
CA MET A 58 6.06 22.84 -10.52
C MET A 58 7.18 21.98 -9.93
N GLN A 59 8.18 22.61 -9.31
CA GLN A 59 9.29 21.93 -8.66
C GLN A 59 8.82 21.17 -7.41
N ARG A 60 8.05 21.83 -6.54
CA ARG A 60 7.53 21.25 -5.29
C ARG A 60 6.67 20.03 -5.53
N TYR A 61 5.80 20.05 -6.55
CA TYR A 61 4.86 18.98 -6.86
C TYR A 61 5.34 18.06 -7.98
N HIS A 62 6.55 18.28 -8.55
CA HIS A 62 7.12 17.53 -9.66
C HIS A 62 6.18 17.43 -10.87
N ILE A 63 5.51 18.53 -11.20
CA ILE A 63 4.55 18.64 -12.31
C ILE A 63 5.09 19.56 -13.42
N SER A 64 4.66 19.28 -14.66
CA SER A 64 5.14 19.98 -15.86
C SER A 64 4.15 21.03 -16.38
N GLY A 65 3.18 21.41 -15.59
CA GLY A 65 2.21 22.47 -15.91
C GLY A 65 1.15 22.62 -14.85
N VAL A 66 0.70 23.85 -14.69
CA VAL A 66 -0.25 24.29 -13.67
C VAL A 66 -1.41 25.01 -14.35
N PRO A 67 -2.67 24.60 -14.12
CA PRO A 67 -3.83 25.38 -14.55
C PRO A 67 -3.85 26.75 -13.86
N VAL A 68 -4.25 27.75 -14.59
CA VAL A 68 -4.33 29.14 -14.11
C VAL A 68 -5.78 29.55 -13.95
N VAL A 69 -6.12 30.08 -12.78
CA VAL A 69 -7.47 30.51 -12.42
C VAL A 69 -7.51 32.00 -12.08
N ASP A 70 -8.69 32.60 -12.17
CA ASP A 70 -8.98 33.93 -11.68
C ASP A 70 -9.28 33.94 -10.16
N GLU A 71 -9.75 35.09 -9.65
CA GLU A 71 -10.09 35.26 -8.22
C GLU A 71 -11.29 34.42 -7.78
N ASP A 72 -12.21 34.13 -8.71
CA ASP A 72 -13.41 33.35 -8.47
C ASP A 72 -13.23 31.85 -8.72
N GLY A 73 -12.03 31.42 -9.17
CA GLY A 73 -11.70 30.02 -9.44
C GLY A 73 -12.06 29.52 -10.85
N HIS A 74 -12.43 30.44 -11.76
CA HIS A 74 -12.67 30.07 -13.15
C HIS A 74 -11.35 29.84 -13.89
N LEU A 75 -11.36 28.89 -14.79
CA LEU A 75 -10.20 28.58 -15.62
C LEU A 75 -9.94 29.69 -16.65
N VAL A 76 -8.75 30.32 -16.58
CA VAL A 76 -8.33 31.40 -17.49
C VAL A 76 -7.14 31.02 -18.38
N GLY A 77 -6.37 30.02 -18.01
CA GLY A 77 -5.19 29.59 -18.75
C GLY A 77 -4.54 28.32 -18.23
N ILE A 78 -3.41 28.00 -18.83
CA ILE A 78 -2.50 26.97 -18.34
C ILE A 78 -1.05 27.43 -18.56
N ILE A 79 -0.18 27.27 -17.56
CA ILE A 79 1.24 27.50 -17.70
C ILE A 79 1.99 26.17 -17.63
N THR A 80 2.89 25.91 -18.58
CA THR A 80 3.59 24.64 -18.73
C THR A 80 5.09 24.85 -18.92
N ASN A 81 5.88 23.78 -18.77
CA ASN A 81 7.32 23.83 -19.10
C ASN A 81 7.61 24.28 -20.52
N ARG A 82 6.65 24.17 -21.45
CA ARG A 82 6.81 24.66 -22.81
C ARG A 82 6.81 26.19 -22.83
N ASP A 83 5.91 26.80 -22.07
CA ASP A 83 5.78 28.26 -21.97
C ASP A 83 6.99 28.86 -21.26
N LEU A 84 7.58 28.13 -20.31
CA LEU A 84 8.68 28.56 -19.45
C LEU A 84 10.08 28.22 -19.99
N ARG A 85 10.18 27.47 -21.10
CA ARG A 85 11.46 26.89 -21.59
C ARG A 85 12.56 27.91 -21.82
N PHE A 86 12.21 29.09 -22.27
CA PHE A 86 13.13 30.19 -22.62
C PHE A 86 12.74 31.51 -21.95
N GLU A 87 11.85 31.45 -20.92
CA GLU A 87 11.44 32.63 -20.19
C GLU A 87 12.43 32.89 -19.05
N GLU A 88 13.00 34.10 -19.06
CA GLU A 88 13.96 34.57 -18.05
C GLU A 88 13.37 35.65 -17.13
N ARG A 89 12.20 36.19 -17.44
CA ARG A 89 11.53 37.28 -16.72
C ARG A 89 10.59 36.68 -15.65
N TYR A 90 11.15 36.13 -14.59
CA TYR A 90 10.40 35.42 -13.56
C TYR A 90 9.52 36.31 -12.66
N ASP A 91 9.66 37.62 -12.76
CA ASP A 91 8.85 38.61 -12.01
C ASP A 91 7.55 39.00 -12.71
N LEU A 92 7.39 38.65 -13.98
CA LEU A 92 6.16 38.88 -14.73
C LEU A 92 4.99 38.11 -14.12
N PRO A 93 3.76 38.63 -14.19
CA PRO A 93 2.58 37.86 -13.82
C PRO A 93 2.40 36.69 -14.78
N VAL A 94 1.90 35.56 -14.24
CA VAL A 94 1.63 34.32 -14.99
C VAL A 94 0.76 34.60 -16.22
N SER A 95 -0.17 35.55 -16.13
CA SER A 95 -1.03 35.99 -17.22
C SER A 95 -0.30 36.48 -18.47
N GLU A 96 0.97 36.89 -18.37
CA GLU A 96 1.77 37.36 -19.52
C GLU A 96 2.45 36.22 -20.27
N VAL A 97 2.66 35.05 -19.61
CA VAL A 97 3.44 33.96 -20.13
C VAL A 97 2.57 32.72 -20.42
N MET A 98 1.45 32.54 -19.71
CA MET A 98 0.57 31.39 -19.86
C MET A 98 -0.07 31.25 -21.25
N THR A 99 -0.42 30.01 -21.63
CA THR A 99 -1.33 29.76 -22.74
C THR A 99 -2.75 30.18 -22.33
N LYS A 100 -3.32 31.16 -23.06
CA LYS A 100 -4.66 31.73 -22.84
C LYS A 100 -5.72 31.06 -23.69
N GLN A 101 -6.97 31.49 -23.52
CA GLN A 101 -8.10 31.10 -24.36
C GLN A 101 -7.82 31.30 -25.88
N PRO A 102 -8.29 30.40 -26.76
CA PRO A 102 -9.20 29.29 -26.50
C PRO A 102 -8.48 28.05 -25.95
N LEU A 103 -8.89 27.56 -24.76
CA LEU A 103 -8.38 26.34 -24.17
C LEU A 103 -9.20 25.14 -24.61
N VAL A 104 -8.53 24.00 -24.81
CA VAL A 104 -9.21 22.74 -25.04
C VAL A 104 -9.63 22.17 -23.69
N THR A 105 -10.93 22.11 -23.44
CA THR A 105 -11.51 21.64 -22.19
C THR A 105 -12.55 20.53 -22.47
N VAL A 106 -12.88 19.77 -21.44
CA VAL A 106 -13.95 18.77 -21.44
C VAL A 106 -14.78 18.90 -20.16
N SER A 107 -16.01 18.38 -20.21
CA SER A 107 -16.90 18.39 -19.05
C SER A 107 -16.59 17.28 -18.05
N VAL A 108 -17.01 17.46 -16.81
CA VAL A 108 -17.02 16.40 -15.79
C VAL A 108 -17.79 15.18 -16.33
N GLY A 109 -17.24 13.97 -16.08
CA GLY A 109 -17.80 12.71 -16.60
C GLY A 109 -17.21 12.25 -17.94
N THR A 110 -16.30 13.01 -18.56
CA THR A 110 -15.56 12.57 -19.75
C THR A 110 -14.76 11.31 -19.43
N THR A 111 -14.93 10.26 -20.24
CA THR A 111 -14.18 9.01 -20.09
C THR A 111 -12.73 9.16 -20.54
N LEU A 112 -11.83 8.29 -20.06
CA LEU A 112 -10.41 8.31 -20.47
C LEU A 112 -10.25 8.06 -21.99
N ASP A 113 -11.11 7.26 -22.62
CA ASP A 113 -11.07 7.04 -24.06
C ASP A 113 -11.45 8.29 -24.85
N GLN A 114 -12.50 9.02 -24.40
CA GLN A 114 -12.87 10.32 -24.97
C GLN A 114 -11.75 11.35 -24.76
N ALA A 115 -11.18 11.42 -23.56
CA ALA A 115 -10.05 12.29 -23.25
C ALA A 115 -8.84 12.00 -24.16
N LYS A 116 -8.53 10.72 -24.39
CA LYS A 116 -7.46 10.28 -25.32
C LYS A 116 -7.68 10.80 -26.73
N GLN A 117 -8.91 10.71 -27.25
CA GLN A 117 -9.24 11.22 -28.59
C GLN A 117 -9.05 12.74 -28.69
N VAL A 118 -9.47 13.49 -27.66
CA VAL A 118 -9.32 14.95 -27.59
C VAL A 118 -7.86 15.35 -27.52
N LEU A 119 -7.06 14.71 -26.62
CA LEU A 119 -5.62 14.95 -26.50
C LEU A 119 -4.89 14.68 -27.82
N GLN A 120 -5.23 13.58 -28.52
CA GLN A 120 -4.64 13.24 -29.82
C GLN A 120 -5.03 14.23 -30.91
N LYS A 121 -6.31 14.57 -31.02
CA LYS A 121 -6.85 15.49 -32.02
C LYS A 121 -6.19 16.87 -31.93
N HIS A 122 -6.03 17.39 -30.72
CA HIS A 122 -5.49 18.72 -30.48
C HIS A 122 -3.98 18.73 -30.23
N ARG A 123 -3.32 17.56 -30.21
CA ARG A 123 -1.87 17.40 -29.96
C ARG A 123 -1.40 18.07 -28.67
N ILE A 124 -2.20 17.95 -27.62
CA ILE A 124 -1.92 18.47 -26.27
C ILE A 124 -1.63 17.32 -25.30
N GLU A 125 -0.89 17.61 -24.24
CA GLU A 125 -0.50 16.60 -23.23
C GLU A 125 -1.36 16.69 -21.97
N LYS A 126 -2.12 17.77 -21.80
CA LYS A 126 -2.92 18.09 -20.64
C LYS A 126 -4.30 18.57 -21.08
N LEU A 127 -5.33 17.95 -20.54
CA LEU A 127 -6.73 18.24 -20.84
C LEU A 127 -7.42 18.70 -19.56
N LEU A 128 -7.94 19.91 -19.59
CA LEU A 128 -8.58 20.55 -18.46
C LEU A 128 -10.06 20.14 -18.42
N VAL A 129 -10.53 19.75 -17.22
CA VAL A 129 -11.92 19.35 -16.99
C VAL A 129 -12.61 20.44 -16.21
N ILE A 130 -13.72 20.95 -16.75
CA ILE A 130 -14.48 22.08 -16.17
C ILE A 130 -15.95 21.66 -15.94
N ASP A 131 -16.62 22.35 -15.04
CA ASP A 131 -18.07 22.29 -14.87
C ASP A 131 -18.80 23.26 -15.83
N GLU A 132 -20.12 23.34 -15.70
CA GLU A 132 -20.98 24.22 -16.50
C GLU A 132 -20.66 25.71 -16.28
N ASP A 133 -20.19 26.07 -15.09
CA ASP A 133 -19.80 27.44 -14.71
C ASP A 133 -18.33 27.78 -15.03
N LYS A 134 -17.63 26.88 -15.76
CA LYS A 134 -16.20 27.01 -16.15
C LYS A 134 -15.21 26.94 -14.97
N HIS A 135 -15.61 26.49 -13.79
CA HIS A 135 -14.66 26.20 -12.73
C HIS A 135 -13.85 24.94 -13.06
N LEU A 136 -12.58 24.99 -12.74
CA LEU A 136 -11.68 23.84 -12.90
C LEU A 136 -12.06 22.75 -11.91
N LYS A 137 -12.38 21.55 -12.39
CA LYS A 137 -12.71 20.36 -11.59
C LYS A 137 -11.65 19.28 -11.71
N GLY A 138 -10.85 19.30 -12.76
CA GLY A 138 -9.86 18.25 -12.95
C GLY A 138 -8.87 18.53 -14.07
N LEU A 139 -7.88 17.65 -14.13
CA LEU A 139 -6.84 17.63 -15.15
C LEU A 139 -6.58 16.18 -15.55
N ILE A 140 -6.62 15.87 -16.85
CA ILE A 140 -6.26 14.58 -17.41
C ILE A 140 -4.98 14.77 -18.24
N THR A 141 -3.98 13.93 -18.01
CA THR A 141 -2.73 13.98 -18.78
C THR A 141 -2.52 12.72 -19.63
N VAL A 142 -1.70 12.82 -20.68
CA VAL A 142 -1.30 11.66 -21.47
C VAL A 142 -0.64 10.59 -20.60
N LYS A 143 0.14 11.02 -19.57
CA LYS A 143 0.78 10.09 -18.63
C LYS A 143 -0.25 9.27 -17.82
N ASP A 144 -1.36 9.88 -17.41
CA ASP A 144 -2.41 9.19 -16.63
C ASP A 144 -3.11 8.14 -17.50
N ILE A 145 -3.38 8.46 -18.76
CA ILE A 145 -3.93 7.50 -19.72
C ILE A 145 -2.96 6.36 -19.99
N GLN A 146 -1.67 6.65 -20.22
CA GLN A 146 -0.65 5.63 -20.42
C GLN A 146 -0.51 4.69 -19.22
N LYS A 147 -0.57 5.23 -18.00
CA LYS A 147 -0.56 4.44 -16.77
C LYS A 147 -1.81 3.56 -16.63
N ALA A 148 -3.00 4.10 -16.95
CA ALA A 148 -4.24 3.32 -16.92
C ALA A 148 -4.20 2.14 -17.91
N ILE A 149 -3.61 2.34 -19.09
CA ILE A 149 -3.40 1.27 -20.08
C ILE A 149 -2.37 0.26 -19.58
N LYS A 150 -1.27 0.73 -18.97
CA LYS A 150 -0.19 -0.12 -18.48
C LYS A 150 -0.59 -0.96 -17.25
N TYR A 151 -1.46 -0.42 -16.39
CA TYR A 151 -1.89 -1.04 -15.14
C TYR A 151 -3.43 -1.17 -15.07
N PRO A 152 -4.04 -2.00 -15.90
CA PRO A 152 -5.51 -2.11 -16.01
C PRO A 152 -6.16 -2.68 -14.75
N THR A 153 -5.41 -3.42 -13.93
CA THR A 153 -5.88 -4.04 -12.69
C THR A 153 -5.51 -3.24 -11.43
N ALA A 154 -4.99 -2.03 -11.58
CA ALA A 154 -4.59 -1.21 -10.44
C ALA A 154 -5.75 -1.00 -9.45
N ALA A 155 -5.44 -1.12 -8.15
CA ALA A 155 -6.38 -0.87 -7.08
C ALA A 155 -6.63 0.64 -6.95
N LYS A 156 -7.80 1.10 -7.38
CA LYS A 156 -8.19 2.51 -7.42
C LYS A 156 -9.44 2.79 -6.62
N ASP A 157 -9.52 3.99 -6.08
CA ASP A 157 -10.74 4.54 -5.49
C ASP A 157 -11.70 5.06 -6.58
N ASP A 158 -12.87 5.53 -6.15
CA ASP A 158 -13.93 6.01 -7.06
C ASP A 158 -13.52 7.27 -7.87
N LEU A 159 -12.46 7.95 -7.43
CA LEU A 159 -11.86 9.09 -8.14
C LEU A 159 -10.70 8.66 -9.05
N GLY A 160 -10.46 7.35 -9.21
CA GLY A 160 -9.41 6.80 -10.05
C GLY A 160 -7.99 6.90 -9.46
N ARG A 161 -7.83 7.27 -8.18
CA ARG A 161 -6.54 7.37 -7.50
C ARG A 161 -6.16 6.03 -6.88
N LEU A 162 -4.86 5.73 -6.82
CA LEU A 162 -4.38 4.50 -6.19
C LEU A 162 -4.82 4.42 -4.73
N ARG A 163 -5.22 3.22 -4.31
CA ARG A 163 -5.57 2.93 -2.92
C ARG A 163 -4.32 2.72 -2.07
N VAL A 164 -4.37 3.23 -0.84
CA VAL A 164 -3.30 3.13 0.15
C VAL A 164 -3.87 2.99 1.54
N ALA A 165 -3.25 2.12 2.36
CA ALA A 165 -3.52 2.01 3.77
C ALA A 165 -2.38 2.65 4.59
N ALA A 166 -2.65 2.97 5.85
CA ALA A 166 -1.64 3.48 6.76
C ALA A 166 -1.82 2.91 8.17
N ALA A 167 -0.68 2.55 8.78
CA ALA A 167 -0.65 1.97 10.10
C ALA A 167 -0.74 3.05 11.18
N ILE A 168 -1.52 2.75 12.23
CA ILE A 168 -1.59 3.51 13.48
C ILE A 168 -1.34 2.57 14.67
N GLY A 169 -1.02 3.13 15.82
CA GLY A 169 -0.94 2.39 17.08
C GLY A 169 -2.31 2.24 17.76
N ALA A 170 -2.29 1.71 18.98
CA ALA A 170 -3.43 1.69 19.89
C ALA A 170 -3.22 2.61 21.12
N THR A 171 -2.06 3.29 21.18
CA THR A 171 -1.65 4.20 22.26
C THR A 171 -0.92 5.41 21.67
N GLY A 172 -0.61 6.40 22.51
CA GLY A 172 0.15 7.58 22.08
C GLY A 172 -0.65 8.48 21.12
N ASP A 173 -0.05 8.79 19.99
CA ASP A 173 -0.56 9.74 19.00
C ASP A 173 -1.61 9.17 18.02
N PHE A 174 -2.14 7.97 18.28
CA PHE A 174 -2.98 7.25 17.31
C PHE A 174 -4.22 8.04 16.85
N ARG A 175 -4.78 8.92 17.72
CA ARG A 175 -5.94 9.76 17.41
C ARG A 175 -5.61 10.85 16.41
N GLU A 176 -4.57 11.63 16.74
CA GLU A 176 -4.07 12.71 15.88
C GLU A 176 -3.59 12.16 14.53
N ARG A 177 -2.89 11.05 14.57
CA ARG A 177 -2.41 10.33 13.38
C ARG A 177 -3.56 9.85 12.50
N ALA A 178 -4.62 9.30 13.08
CA ALA A 178 -5.82 8.92 12.35
C ALA A 178 -6.49 10.13 11.67
N ASP A 179 -6.62 11.25 12.40
CA ASP A 179 -7.21 12.48 11.87
C ASP A 179 -6.44 13.00 10.65
N GLU A 180 -5.10 13.08 10.73
CA GLU A 180 -4.28 13.54 9.62
C GLU A 180 -4.29 12.58 8.42
N LEU A 181 -4.27 11.27 8.68
CA LEU A 181 -4.37 10.26 7.62
C LEU A 181 -5.73 10.29 6.90
N VAL A 182 -6.82 10.50 7.64
CA VAL A 182 -8.15 10.68 7.04
C VAL A 182 -8.21 11.97 6.21
N ARG A 183 -7.62 13.07 6.70
CA ARG A 183 -7.47 14.32 5.89
C ARG A 183 -6.66 14.09 4.61
N ALA A 184 -5.60 13.28 4.69
CA ALA A 184 -4.81 12.87 3.53
C ALA A 184 -5.55 11.87 2.61
N ARG A 185 -6.81 11.53 2.94
CA ARG A 185 -7.67 10.62 2.17
C ARG A 185 -7.11 9.20 2.05
N VAL A 186 -6.58 8.68 3.15
CA VAL A 186 -6.21 7.27 3.26
C VAL A 186 -7.46 6.39 3.03
N ASP A 187 -7.29 5.29 2.30
CA ASP A 187 -8.42 4.40 2.00
C ASP A 187 -8.72 3.43 3.16
N CYS A 188 -7.70 3.11 3.97
CA CYS A 188 -7.85 2.21 5.09
C CYS A 188 -6.85 2.52 6.22
N LEU A 189 -7.32 2.60 7.44
CA LEU A 189 -6.50 2.66 8.64
C LEU A 189 -6.21 1.25 9.14
N VAL A 190 -5.00 1.02 9.66
CA VAL A 190 -4.59 -0.29 10.20
C VAL A 190 -4.07 -0.11 11.62
N ILE A 191 -4.82 -0.54 12.63
CA ILE A 191 -4.30 -0.67 13.99
C ILE A 191 -3.38 -1.89 14.02
N ASP A 192 -2.07 -1.62 14.03
CA ASP A 192 -1.04 -2.64 13.88
C ASP A 192 -0.27 -2.86 15.17
N THR A 193 -0.56 -3.98 15.86
CA THR A 193 0.02 -4.36 17.14
C THR A 193 0.56 -5.79 17.12
N ALA A 194 1.44 -6.13 18.05
CA ALA A 194 1.94 -7.49 18.20
C ALA A 194 0.87 -8.41 18.77
N HIS A 195 -0.09 -7.86 19.56
CA HIS A 195 -1.19 -8.59 20.18
C HIS A 195 -2.48 -7.77 20.12
N GLY A 196 -3.32 -8.08 19.13
CA GLY A 196 -4.59 -7.37 18.87
C GLY A 196 -5.70 -7.70 19.86
N HIS A 197 -5.66 -8.87 20.49
CA HIS A 197 -6.64 -9.30 21.48
C HIS A 197 -6.32 -8.72 22.87
N SER A 198 -6.36 -7.40 22.98
CA SER A 198 -6.12 -6.68 24.23
C SER A 198 -7.13 -5.54 24.40
N SER A 199 -7.47 -5.19 25.66
CA SER A 199 -8.42 -4.12 25.96
C SER A 199 -8.05 -2.79 25.28
N ARG A 200 -6.76 -2.44 25.29
CA ARG A 200 -6.25 -1.22 24.62
C ARG A 200 -6.58 -1.18 23.13
N VAL A 201 -6.41 -2.30 22.43
CA VAL A 201 -6.69 -2.39 20.99
C VAL A 201 -8.20 -2.33 20.74
N ILE A 202 -9.00 -3.05 21.52
CA ILE A 202 -10.47 -3.04 21.43
C ILE A 202 -11.02 -1.62 21.66
N GLU A 203 -10.51 -0.92 22.68
CA GLU A 203 -10.89 0.47 22.96
C GLU A 203 -10.47 1.41 21.82
N ALA A 204 -9.26 1.26 21.29
CA ALA A 204 -8.78 2.05 20.15
C ALA A 204 -9.66 1.83 18.91
N VAL A 205 -10.06 0.58 18.60
CA VAL A 205 -10.98 0.28 17.51
C VAL A 205 -12.30 1.04 17.69
N ARG A 206 -12.93 0.91 18.85
CA ARG A 206 -14.20 1.60 19.15
C ARG A 206 -14.07 3.12 19.06
N GLU A 207 -12.97 3.66 19.52
CA GLU A 207 -12.71 5.10 19.46
C GLU A 207 -12.53 5.61 18.04
N ILE A 208 -11.72 4.92 17.21
CA ILE A 208 -11.52 5.31 15.82
C ILE A 208 -12.82 5.20 15.02
N LYS A 209 -13.59 4.13 15.19
CA LYS A 209 -14.91 3.98 14.51
C LYS A 209 -15.92 5.04 14.95
N ARG A 210 -15.91 5.45 16.21
CA ARG A 210 -16.74 6.57 16.69
C ARG A 210 -16.31 7.91 16.10
N ARG A 211 -15.00 8.15 15.96
CA ARG A 211 -14.42 9.40 15.46
C ARG A 211 -14.50 9.53 13.94
N HIS A 212 -14.33 8.44 13.25
CA HIS A 212 -14.34 8.33 11.78
C HIS A 212 -15.23 7.14 11.36
N PRO A 213 -16.56 7.27 11.43
CA PRO A 213 -17.49 6.14 11.17
C PRO A 213 -17.34 5.55 9.76
N ASP A 214 -17.02 6.39 8.79
CA ASP A 214 -16.91 6.01 7.37
C ASP A 214 -15.51 5.47 7.00
N ALA A 215 -14.52 5.59 7.90
CA ALA A 215 -13.18 5.09 7.63
C ALA A 215 -13.15 3.57 7.69
N GLN A 216 -12.55 2.94 6.69
CA GLN A 216 -12.26 1.51 6.71
C GLN A 216 -11.14 1.24 7.73
N LEU A 217 -11.35 0.31 8.64
CA LEU A 217 -10.45 0.02 9.75
C LEU A 217 -10.11 -1.47 9.82
N ILE A 218 -8.84 -1.80 9.66
CA ILE A 218 -8.28 -3.12 9.93
C ILE A 218 -7.64 -3.10 11.31
N ALA A 219 -7.75 -4.17 12.07
CA ALA A 219 -6.99 -4.33 13.31
C ALA A 219 -6.35 -5.71 13.44
N GLY A 220 -5.29 -5.80 14.20
CA GLY A 220 -4.54 -7.02 14.49
C GLY A 220 -3.20 -6.74 15.22
N ASN A 221 -2.40 -7.80 15.45
CA ASN A 221 -2.64 -9.15 14.95
C ASN A 221 -3.29 -10.02 16.02
N VAL A 222 -4.09 -10.94 15.56
CA VAL A 222 -4.68 -12.00 16.40
C VAL A 222 -4.27 -13.38 15.86
N GLY A 223 -4.39 -14.41 16.69
CA GLY A 223 -4.08 -15.79 16.33
C GLY A 223 -5.19 -16.77 16.67
N THR A 224 -6.29 -16.31 17.25
CA THR A 224 -7.41 -17.14 17.73
C THR A 224 -8.74 -16.60 17.27
N GLY A 225 -9.75 -17.48 17.17
CA GLY A 225 -11.12 -17.09 16.82
C GLY A 225 -11.73 -16.13 17.84
N ASP A 226 -11.43 -16.27 19.13
CA ASP A 226 -11.95 -15.37 20.17
C ASP A 226 -11.41 -13.95 19.97
N GLY A 227 -10.09 -13.81 19.68
CA GLY A 227 -9.52 -12.50 19.37
C GLY A 227 -10.10 -11.88 18.10
N ALA A 228 -10.38 -12.69 17.06
CA ALA A 228 -11.04 -12.21 15.87
C ALA A 228 -12.47 -11.74 16.16
N ARG A 229 -13.24 -12.49 16.95
CA ARG A 229 -14.62 -12.15 17.30
C ARG A 229 -14.68 -10.83 18.07
N GLU A 230 -13.81 -10.64 19.08
CA GLU A 230 -13.80 -9.40 19.86
C GLU A 230 -13.45 -8.17 19.00
N LEU A 231 -12.54 -8.30 18.02
CA LEU A 231 -12.25 -7.22 17.07
C LEU A 231 -13.45 -6.93 16.17
N ILE A 232 -14.13 -7.96 15.66
CA ILE A 232 -15.35 -7.84 14.85
C ILE A 232 -16.45 -7.15 15.63
N ASP A 233 -16.70 -7.57 16.88
CA ASP A 233 -17.69 -6.98 17.77
C ASP A 233 -17.36 -5.52 18.15
N ALA A 234 -16.08 -5.16 18.11
CA ALA A 234 -15.64 -3.78 18.30
C ALA A 234 -15.87 -2.88 17.06
N GLY A 235 -16.17 -3.48 15.90
CA GLY A 235 -16.57 -2.77 14.68
C GLY A 235 -15.48 -2.61 13.62
N VAL A 236 -14.47 -3.50 13.57
CA VAL A 236 -13.48 -3.49 12.48
C VAL A 236 -14.08 -3.91 11.15
N ASP A 237 -13.50 -3.41 10.05
CA ASP A 237 -13.86 -3.77 8.69
C ASP A 237 -12.93 -4.86 8.12
N GLY A 238 -11.92 -5.28 8.88
CA GLY A 238 -11.03 -6.39 8.54
C GLY A 238 -10.17 -6.83 9.71
N VAL A 239 -9.86 -8.13 9.80
CA VAL A 239 -9.03 -8.71 10.86
C VAL A 239 -7.72 -9.22 10.31
N LYS A 240 -6.59 -8.76 10.88
CA LYS A 240 -5.25 -9.19 10.49
C LYS A 240 -4.74 -10.29 11.42
N VAL A 241 -4.37 -11.45 10.84
CA VAL A 241 -4.10 -12.71 11.53
C VAL A 241 -2.65 -13.12 11.35
N GLY A 242 -1.96 -13.34 12.48
CA GLY A 242 -0.60 -13.85 12.48
C GLY A 242 0.20 -13.43 13.72
N ILE A 243 0.49 -14.39 14.60
CA ILE A 243 1.33 -14.20 15.79
C ILE A 243 2.62 -15.01 15.59
N GLY A 244 3.71 -14.30 15.28
CA GLY A 244 5.04 -14.86 15.13
C GLY A 244 5.38 -15.61 13.83
N PRO A 245 4.62 -15.56 12.71
CA PRO A 245 4.99 -16.28 11.48
C PRO A 245 6.02 -15.54 10.61
N GLY A 246 6.31 -14.26 10.88
CA GLY A 246 7.22 -13.46 10.06
C GLY A 246 8.65 -14.00 10.06
N SER A 247 9.35 -13.90 8.93
CA SER A 247 10.70 -14.45 8.74
C SER A 247 11.77 -13.83 9.66
N ILE A 248 11.54 -12.61 10.13
CA ILE A 248 12.42 -11.87 11.05
C ILE A 248 11.79 -11.69 12.45
N CYS A 249 10.68 -12.40 12.71
CA CYS A 249 10.00 -12.38 14.00
C CYS A 249 10.58 -13.45 14.92
N THR A 250 10.89 -13.05 16.16
CA THR A 250 11.38 -13.98 17.20
C THR A 250 10.38 -14.14 18.35
N THR A 251 9.18 -13.59 18.26
CA THR A 251 8.15 -13.65 19.30
C THR A 251 7.95 -15.05 19.84
N ARG A 252 7.79 -16.06 18.96
CA ARG A 252 7.55 -17.45 19.40
C ARG A 252 8.70 -18.04 20.20
N VAL A 253 9.94 -17.64 19.90
CA VAL A 253 11.15 -18.13 20.59
C VAL A 253 11.38 -17.36 21.88
N VAL A 254 11.19 -16.05 21.87
CA VAL A 254 11.46 -15.17 23.00
C VAL A 254 10.37 -15.24 24.07
N THR A 255 9.11 -15.31 23.65
CA THR A 255 7.97 -15.25 24.57
C THR A 255 7.27 -16.60 24.78
N GLY A 256 7.54 -17.59 23.91
CA GLY A 256 6.78 -18.84 23.88
C GLY A 256 5.36 -18.72 23.30
N ALA A 257 4.92 -17.50 22.96
CA ALA A 257 3.57 -17.24 22.43
C ALA A 257 3.54 -17.28 20.89
N GLY A 258 2.47 -17.84 20.33
CA GLY A 258 2.22 -17.89 18.90
C GLY A 258 1.30 -19.02 18.50
N VAL A 259 0.78 -18.94 17.29
CA VAL A 259 -0.12 -19.94 16.72
C VAL A 259 0.38 -20.31 15.32
N PRO A 260 0.42 -21.60 14.92
CA PRO A 260 0.71 -21.99 13.54
C PRO A 260 -0.23 -21.29 12.57
N GLN A 261 0.33 -20.72 11.48
CA GLN A 261 -0.42 -19.75 10.67
C GLN A 261 -1.70 -20.30 10.05
N ILE A 262 -1.68 -21.51 9.50
CA ILE A 262 -2.89 -22.13 8.91
C ILE A 262 -3.97 -22.34 9.98
N SER A 263 -3.60 -22.82 11.17
CA SER A 263 -4.54 -22.99 12.29
C SER A 263 -5.13 -21.65 12.75
N ALA A 264 -4.30 -20.59 12.82
CA ALA A 264 -4.75 -19.26 13.17
C ALA A 264 -5.77 -18.73 12.15
N ILE A 265 -5.47 -18.87 10.84
CA ILE A 265 -6.38 -18.46 9.76
C ILE A 265 -7.71 -19.19 9.90
N GLN A 266 -7.71 -20.52 9.97
CA GLN A 266 -8.93 -21.33 10.04
C GLN A 266 -9.78 -20.98 11.25
N SER A 267 -9.18 -20.78 12.42
CA SER A 267 -9.88 -20.39 13.64
C SER A 267 -10.52 -18.99 13.52
N CYS A 268 -9.81 -18.02 12.92
CA CYS A 268 -10.32 -16.67 12.71
C CYS A 268 -11.41 -16.60 11.63
N VAL A 269 -11.26 -17.36 10.54
CA VAL A 269 -12.26 -17.50 9.47
C VAL A 269 -13.57 -18.06 10.02
N GLU A 270 -13.50 -19.10 10.87
CA GLU A 270 -14.70 -19.64 11.52
C GLU A 270 -15.40 -18.60 12.39
N ALA A 271 -14.64 -17.80 13.14
CA ALA A 271 -15.19 -16.72 13.96
C ALA A 271 -15.81 -15.58 13.13
N ALA A 272 -15.27 -15.30 11.93
CA ALA A 272 -15.76 -14.26 11.03
C ALA A 272 -16.92 -14.72 10.14
N ARG A 273 -17.27 -16.00 10.15
CA ARG A 273 -18.31 -16.55 9.28
C ARG A 273 -19.65 -15.83 9.45
N GLY A 274 -20.23 -15.37 8.36
CA GLY A 274 -21.51 -14.67 8.33
C GLY A 274 -21.47 -13.21 8.75
N THR A 275 -20.32 -12.67 9.13
CA THR A 275 -20.16 -11.25 9.52
C THR A 275 -19.86 -10.34 8.33
N GLY A 276 -19.33 -10.89 7.23
CA GLY A 276 -18.85 -10.11 6.09
C GLY A 276 -17.46 -9.46 6.30
N VAL A 277 -16.83 -9.66 7.47
CA VAL A 277 -15.51 -9.10 7.79
C VAL A 277 -14.41 -10.01 7.23
N PRO A 278 -13.54 -9.52 6.30
CA PRO A 278 -12.49 -10.30 5.68
C PRO A 278 -11.34 -10.61 6.65
N ILE A 279 -10.70 -11.73 6.40
CA ILE A 279 -9.50 -12.19 7.13
C ILE A 279 -8.25 -11.97 6.28
N ILE A 280 -7.27 -11.26 6.86
CA ILE A 280 -5.98 -10.96 6.24
C ILE A 280 -4.92 -11.85 6.87
N SER A 281 -4.34 -12.77 6.10
CA SER A 281 -3.21 -13.59 6.55
C SER A 281 -1.92 -12.79 6.50
N ASP A 282 -1.30 -12.54 7.64
CA ASP A 282 -0.08 -11.74 7.77
C ASP A 282 1.11 -12.60 8.21
N GLY A 283 2.08 -12.74 7.33
CA GLY A 283 3.35 -13.43 7.56
C GLY A 283 3.39 -14.90 7.16
N GLY A 284 4.61 -15.47 7.16
CA GLY A 284 4.86 -16.88 6.87
C GLY A 284 4.95 -17.25 5.39
N VAL A 285 4.83 -16.30 4.47
CA VAL A 285 4.89 -16.54 3.02
C VAL A 285 6.35 -16.52 2.55
N LYS A 286 6.84 -17.68 2.11
CA LYS A 286 8.16 -17.87 1.49
C LYS A 286 8.06 -18.18 0.00
N PHE A 287 7.01 -18.87 -0.40
CA PHE A 287 6.72 -19.32 -1.76
C PHE A 287 5.27 -18.99 -2.14
N SER A 288 4.98 -19.00 -3.43
CA SER A 288 3.60 -18.84 -3.94
C SER A 288 2.63 -19.88 -3.39
N GLY A 289 3.12 -21.10 -3.15
CA GLY A 289 2.33 -22.17 -2.52
C GLY A 289 1.87 -21.83 -1.09
N ASP A 290 2.62 -21.03 -0.33
CA ASP A 290 2.18 -20.60 1.00
C ASP A 290 1.05 -19.58 0.91
N MET A 291 1.09 -18.68 -0.09
CA MET A 291 -0.02 -17.77 -0.39
C MET A 291 -1.27 -18.58 -0.80
N ALA A 292 -1.11 -19.57 -1.68
CA ALA A 292 -2.22 -20.43 -2.08
C ALA A 292 -2.83 -21.17 -0.88
N LYS A 293 -2.00 -21.71 0.03
CA LYS A 293 -2.47 -22.35 1.27
C LYS A 293 -3.21 -21.38 2.20
N ALA A 294 -2.73 -20.14 2.35
CA ALA A 294 -3.40 -19.12 3.16
C ALA A 294 -4.80 -18.81 2.62
N ILE A 295 -4.94 -18.61 1.30
CA ILE A 295 -6.23 -18.41 0.64
C ILE A 295 -7.12 -19.67 0.78
N ALA A 296 -6.59 -20.86 0.52
CA ALA A 296 -7.33 -22.12 0.68
C ALA A 296 -7.82 -22.35 2.14
N ALA A 297 -7.08 -21.82 3.13
CA ALA A 297 -7.50 -21.87 4.55
C ALA A 297 -8.63 -20.88 4.88
N GLY A 298 -9.06 -20.06 3.93
CA GLY A 298 -10.16 -19.11 4.04
C GLY A 298 -9.75 -17.64 4.17
N ALA A 299 -8.45 -17.31 4.09
CA ALA A 299 -8.03 -15.91 4.05
C ALA A 299 -8.49 -15.23 2.75
N ASP A 300 -8.97 -14.00 2.85
CA ASP A 300 -9.41 -13.18 1.70
C ASP A 300 -8.23 -12.41 1.10
N VAL A 301 -7.27 -12.03 1.95
CA VAL A 301 -6.09 -11.24 1.58
C VAL A 301 -4.84 -11.84 2.24
N VAL A 302 -3.71 -11.76 1.53
CA VAL A 302 -2.40 -12.19 2.06
C VAL A 302 -1.46 -11.00 2.13
N MET A 303 -0.97 -10.69 3.34
CA MET A 303 0.04 -9.66 3.55
C MET A 303 1.44 -10.28 3.45
N VAL A 304 2.29 -9.65 2.64
CA VAL A 304 3.64 -10.16 2.32
C VAL A 304 4.68 -9.14 2.77
N GLY A 305 5.64 -9.57 3.57
CA GLY A 305 6.75 -8.74 4.06
C GLY A 305 8.07 -9.04 3.36
N SER A 306 8.74 -10.14 3.74
CA SER A 306 10.12 -10.45 3.34
C SER A 306 10.34 -10.56 1.83
N LEU A 307 9.40 -11.17 1.10
CA LEU A 307 9.52 -11.28 -0.36
C LEU A 307 9.51 -9.90 -1.04
N PHE A 308 8.64 -8.99 -0.56
CA PHE A 308 8.56 -7.64 -1.11
C PHE A 308 9.67 -6.73 -0.61
N ALA A 309 10.25 -7.00 0.58
CA ALA A 309 11.42 -6.27 1.06
C ALA A 309 12.64 -6.42 0.15
N GLY A 310 12.74 -7.52 -0.61
CA GLY A 310 13.79 -7.76 -1.60
C GLY A 310 13.54 -7.10 -2.97
N THR A 311 12.42 -6.42 -3.20
CA THR A 311 12.12 -5.83 -4.50
C THR A 311 12.79 -4.47 -4.71
N GLU A 312 12.89 -4.04 -5.96
CA GLU A 312 13.50 -2.76 -6.34
C GLU A 312 12.81 -1.57 -5.66
N GLU A 313 11.48 -1.60 -5.60
CA GLU A 313 10.64 -0.52 -5.06
C GLU A 313 10.60 -0.46 -3.54
N ALA A 314 11.08 -1.50 -2.83
CA ALA A 314 11.22 -1.47 -1.39
C ALA A 314 12.28 -0.44 -0.96
N PRO A 315 12.14 0.21 0.21
CA PRO A 315 13.15 1.13 0.72
C PRO A 315 14.47 0.39 1.03
N GLY A 316 15.58 1.14 1.11
CA GLY A 316 16.90 0.62 1.38
C GLY A 316 17.73 0.37 0.13
N GLU A 317 19.04 0.35 0.33
CA GLU A 317 20.03 0.18 -0.75
C GLU A 317 20.23 -1.30 -1.07
N VAL A 318 20.60 -1.55 -2.35
CA VAL A 318 21.05 -2.86 -2.78
C VAL A 318 22.51 -3.03 -2.40
N ILE A 319 22.81 -4.06 -1.64
CA ILE A 319 24.16 -4.41 -1.21
C ILE A 319 24.65 -5.67 -1.90
N LEU A 320 25.91 -5.68 -2.33
CA LEU A 320 26.56 -6.86 -2.88
C LEU A 320 27.27 -7.64 -1.76
N TYR A 321 26.94 -8.92 -1.61
CA TYR A 321 27.55 -9.79 -0.64
C TYR A 321 27.76 -11.19 -1.23
N GLN A 322 29.00 -11.70 -1.16
CA GLN A 322 29.37 -13.02 -1.72
C GLN A 322 28.88 -13.24 -3.15
N GLY A 323 29.03 -12.22 -4.02
CA GLY A 323 28.62 -12.29 -5.42
C GLY A 323 27.11 -12.22 -5.68
N ARG A 324 26.30 -12.01 -4.66
CA ARG A 324 24.83 -11.86 -4.79
C ARG A 324 24.35 -10.51 -4.25
N SER A 325 23.28 -9.99 -4.83
CA SER A 325 22.64 -8.74 -4.39
C SER A 325 21.61 -9.01 -3.31
N PHE A 326 21.60 -8.17 -2.27
CA PHE A 326 20.67 -8.22 -1.15
C PHE A 326 20.13 -6.84 -0.84
N LYS A 327 19.02 -6.79 -0.09
CA LYS A 327 18.50 -5.57 0.55
C LYS A 327 18.43 -5.76 2.06
N MET A 328 18.68 -4.67 2.80
CA MET A 328 18.52 -4.68 4.26
C MET A 328 17.03 -4.84 4.59
N TYR A 329 16.73 -5.65 5.57
CA TYR A 329 15.37 -5.89 6.06
C TYR A 329 15.35 -5.90 7.58
N ARG A 330 14.50 -5.06 8.17
CA ARG A 330 14.43 -4.83 9.60
C ARG A 330 13.06 -5.20 10.15
N GLY A 331 13.03 -6.06 11.16
CA GLY A 331 11.82 -6.40 11.90
C GLY A 331 11.33 -5.23 12.75
N MET A 332 10.00 -5.07 12.84
CA MET A 332 9.39 -4.06 13.70
C MET A 332 9.72 -4.26 15.19
N GLY A 333 9.99 -5.50 15.62
CA GLY A 333 10.43 -5.86 16.98
C GLY A 333 11.93 -5.84 17.17
N SER A 334 12.74 -5.39 16.21
CA SER A 334 14.18 -5.23 16.39
C SER A 334 14.50 -4.00 17.25
N ILE A 335 15.67 -3.99 17.87
CA ILE A 335 16.13 -2.85 18.68
C ILE A 335 16.15 -1.56 17.86
N GLY A 336 16.66 -1.61 16.62
CA GLY A 336 16.69 -0.44 15.74
C GLY A 336 15.30 0.12 15.43
N ALA A 337 14.31 -0.75 15.16
CA ALA A 337 12.94 -0.30 14.94
C ALA A 337 12.29 0.25 16.22
N MET A 338 12.56 -0.36 17.36
CA MET A 338 12.08 0.11 18.67
C MET A 338 12.63 1.50 19.04
N ARG A 339 13.88 1.80 18.66
CA ARG A 339 14.45 3.15 18.82
C ARG A 339 13.72 4.21 18.02
N GLU A 340 13.21 3.85 16.85
CA GLU A 340 12.54 4.75 15.90
C GLU A 340 11.01 4.84 16.10
N GLY A 341 10.42 4.18 17.12
CA GLY A 341 9.02 4.38 17.46
C GLY A 341 8.13 3.14 17.49
N SER A 342 8.65 1.90 17.33
CA SER A 342 7.80 0.70 17.35
C SER A 342 7.65 0.06 18.76
N ARG A 343 8.07 0.72 19.84
CA ARG A 343 8.00 0.19 21.23
C ARG A 343 6.56 -0.08 21.66
N ASP A 344 5.64 0.78 21.30
CA ASP A 344 4.23 0.67 21.64
C ASP A 344 3.56 -0.57 21.00
N ARG A 345 4.04 -1.00 19.82
CA ARG A 345 3.60 -2.24 19.19
C ARG A 345 3.80 -3.47 20.09
N TYR A 346 4.84 -3.44 20.93
CA TYR A 346 5.25 -4.53 21.83
C TYR A 346 4.98 -4.20 23.31
N ALA A 347 4.14 -3.23 23.61
CA ALA A 347 3.80 -2.76 24.96
C ALA A 347 5.04 -2.39 25.80
N GLN A 348 6.08 -1.82 25.17
CA GLN A 348 7.32 -1.40 25.81
C GLN A 348 7.56 0.12 25.73
N GLU A 349 6.52 0.90 25.54
CA GLU A 349 6.57 2.37 25.42
C GLU A 349 7.15 3.06 26.66
N GLN A 350 6.98 2.47 27.85
CA GLN A 350 7.49 3.01 29.12
C GLN A 350 8.95 2.64 29.42
N THR A 351 9.57 1.81 28.57
CA THR A 351 10.95 1.36 28.79
C THR A 351 11.94 2.41 28.24
N GLU A 352 12.44 3.28 29.12
CA GLU A 352 13.37 4.35 28.75
C GLU A 352 14.80 3.83 28.48
N VAL A 353 15.24 2.83 29.23
CA VAL A 353 16.60 2.29 29.17
C VAL A 353 16.66 1.20 28.08
N GLU A 354 17.46 1.44 27.07
CA GLU A 354 17.61 0.53 25.92
C GLU A 354 18.00 -0.90 26.28
N SER A 355 18.89 -1.07 27.24
CA SER A 355 19.34 -2.39 27.72
C SER A 355 18.23 -3.22 28.41
N LYS A 356 17.08 -2.60 28.69
CA LYS A 356 15.89 -3.27 29.25
C LYS A 356 14.84 -3.60 28.18
N LEU A 357 15.06 -3.18 26.93
CA LEU A 357 14.18 -3.59 25.85
C LEU A 357 14.33 -5.08 25.57
N VAL A 358 13.21 -5.76 25.36
CA VAL A 358 13.16 -7.17 24.96
C VAL A 358 12.76 -7.23 23.49
N PRO A 359 13.71 -7.42 22.55
CA PRO A 359 13.39 -7.47 21.14
C PRO A 359 12.67 -8.77 20.77
N GLU A 360 11.66 -8.65 19.94
CA GLU A 360 10.90 -9.75 19.34
C GLU A 360 11.11 -9.84 17.84
N GLY A 361 12.21 -9.33 17.34
CA GLY A 361 12.60 -9.34 15.94
C GLY A 361 14.07 -9.03 15.74
N ILE A 362 14.56 -9.33 14.55
CA ILE A 362 15.96 -9.14 14.16
C ILE A 362 16.08 -8.15 12.99
N GLU A 363 17.30 -7.70 12.75
CA GLU A 363 17.71 -7.02 11.53
C GLU A 363 18.52 -8.00 10.68
N GLY A 364 18.27 -8.03 9.40
CA GLY A 364 18.92 -8.94 8.48
C GLY A 364 18.92 -8.41 7.06
N ARG A 365 19.20 -9.26 6.13
CA ARG A 365 19.15 -8.99 4.69
C ARG A 365 18.35 -10.06 3.98
N VAL A 366 17.65 -9.64 2.94
CA VAL A 366 16.90 -10.54 2.05
C VAL A 366 17.50 -10.51 0.64
N PRO A 367 17.47 -11.60 -0.13
CA PRO A 367 17.94 -11.60 -1.49
C PRO A 367 17.18 -10.54 -2.33
N TYR A 368 17.90 -9.81 -3.18
CA TYR A 368 17.28 -8.94 -4.19
C TYR A 368 16.52 -9.79 -5.20
N ARG A 369 15.30 -9.37 -5.52
CA ARG A 369 14.35 -10.17 -6.31
C ARG A 369 13.84 -9.50 -7.58
N GLY A 370 14.44 -8.38 -8.00
CA GLY A 370 13.97 -7.61 -9.15
C GLY A 370 12.76 -6.74 -8.83
N THR A 371 11.89 -6.52 -9.80
CA THR A 371 10.73 -5.63 -9.65
C THR A 371 9.58 -6.29 -8.88
N LEU A 372 8.77 -5.48 -8.21
CA LEU A 372 7.55 -5.96 -7.55
C LEU A 372 6.59 -6.63 -8.53
N ALA A 373 6.45 -6.09 -9.74
CA ALA A 373 5.58 -6.63 -10.78
C ALA A 373 5.94 -8.07 -11.16
N GLU A 374 7.23 -8.36 -11.31
CA GLU A 374 7.72 -9.73 -11.57
C GLU A 374 7.40 -10.66 -10.40
N MET A 375 7.64 -10.19 -9.17
CA MET A 375 7.34 -10.97 -7.96
C MET A 375 5.86 -11.28 -7.83
N VAL A 376 4.97 -10.29 -8.00
CA VAL A 376 3.51 -10.49 -7.97
C VAL A 376 3.06 -11.45 -9.05
N THR A 377 3.64 -11.36 -10.26
CA THR A 377 3.35 -12.31 -11.35
C THR A 377 3.65 -13.75 -10.94
N GLN A 378 4.79 -14.01 -10.28
CA GLN A 378 5.13 -15.34 -9.80
C GLN A 378 4.20 -15.84 -8.69
N LEU A 379 3.86 -14.96 -7.74
CA LEU A 379 2.97 -15.31 -6.62
C LEU A 379 1.54 -15.63 -7.10
N VAL A 380 0.97 -14.76 -7.93
CA VAL A 380 -0.38 -14.94 -8.49
C VAL A 380 -0.41 -16.13 -9.47
N GLY A 381 0.65 -16.29 -10.25
CA GLY A 381 0.80 -17.46 -11.14
C GLY A 381 0.77 -18.76 -10.37
N GLY A 382 1.49 -18.86 -9.23
CA GLY A 382 1.47 -20.03 -8.36
C GLY A 382 0.09 -20.31 -7.75
N LEU A 383 -0.63 -19.25 -7.32
CA LEU A 383 -2.03 -19.39 -6.85
C LEU A 383 -2.93 -19.95 -7.95
N ARG A 384 -2.87 -19.38 -9.15
CA ARG A 384 -3.66 -19.85 -10.31
C ARG A 384 -3.36 -21.29 -10.66
N SER A 385 -2.09 -21.71 -10.61
CA SER A 385 -1.70 -23.11 -10.81
C SER A 385 -2.30 -24.01 -9.74
N GLY A 386 -2.25 -23.60 -8.46
CA GLY A 386 -2.88 -24.33 -7.36
C GLY A 386 -4.41 -24.50 -7.54
N MET A 387 -5.09 -23.45 -7.97
CA MET A 387 -6.51 -23.49 -8.32
C MET A 387 -6.77 -24.44 -9.49
N GLY A 388 -5.90 -24.43 -10.50
CA GLY A 388 -5.98 -25.36 -11.65
C GLY A 388 -5.83 -26.82 -11.23
N TYR A 389 -4.83 -27.15 -10.40
CA TYR A 389 -4.63 -28.51 -9.89
C TYR A 389 -5.80 -29.03 -9.06
N THR A 390 -6.50 -28.17 -8.35
CA THR A 390 -7.66 -28.51 -7.52
C THR A 390 -8.99 -28.40 -8.26
N GLY A 391 -9.00 -27.99 -9.53
CA GLY A 391 -10.20 -27.84 -10.36
C GLY A 391 -11.10 -26.68 -9.94
N CYS A 392 -10.57 -25.69 -9.21
CA CYS A 392 -11.33 -24.53 -8.71
C CYS A 392 -11.24 -23.36 -9.68
N ARG A 393 -12.38 -22.79 -10.06
CA ARG A 393 -12.47 -21.66 -11.00
C ARG A 393 -12.46 -20.29 -10.31
N THR A 394 -12.89 -20.25 -9.03
CA THR A 394 -12.98 -19.03 -8.22
C THR A 394 -12.26 -19.20 -6.90
N ILE A 395 -11.93 -18.09 -6.24
CA ILE A 395 -11.35 -18.12 -4.88
C ILE A 395 -12.33 -18.77 -3.89
N SER A 396 -13.62 -18.48 -3.99
CA SER A 396 -14.64 -19.10 -3.13
C SER A 396 -14.63 -20.63 -3.28
N GLU A 397 -14.61 -21.17 -4.51
CA GLU A 397 -14.48 -22.60 -4.73
C GLU A 397 -13.18 -23.17 -4.14
N PHE A 398 -12.08 -22.42 -4.24
CA PHE A 398 -10.79 -22.83 -3.71
C PHE A 398 -10.80 -22.90 -2.17
N GLN A 399 -11.46 -21.95 -1.51
CA GLN A 399 -11.65 -21.96 -0.06
C GLN A 399 -12.57 -23.10 0.41
N GLU A 400 -13.63 -23.40 -0.33
CA GLU A 400 -14.65 -24.40 0.06
C GLU A 400 -14.27 -25.84 -0.26
N LYS A 401 -13.64 -26.08 -1.42
CA LYS A 401 -13.44 -27.44 -1.96
C LYS A 401 -12.07 -28.04 -1.65
N THR A 402 -11.06 -27.21 -1.34
CA THR A 402 -9.72 -27.71 -1.08
C THR A 402 -9.61 -28.38 0.29
N ARG A 403 -8.67 -29.32 0.40
CA ARG A 403 -8.40 -30.05 1.65
C ARG A 403 -6.92 -30.02 1.96
N PHE A 404 -6.61 -29.92 3.25
CA PHE A 404 -5.24 -29.95 3.74
C PHE A 404 -4.87 -31.36 4.18
N LEU A 405 -3.65 -31.75 3.86
CA LEU A 405 -3.01 -32.94 4.41
C LEU A 405 -1.85 -32.50 5.31
N ARG A 406 -1.71 -33.16 6.47
CA ARG A 406 -0.51 -32.98 7.30
C ARG A 406 0.63 -33.79 6.70
N VAL A 407 1.78 -33.15 6.57
CA VAL A 407 3.02 -33.80 6.12
C VAL A 407 4.00 -33.95 7.29
N THR A 408 4.79 -34.98 7.27
CA THR A 408 5.92 -35.16 8.20
C THR A 408 7.13 -34.32 7.73
N PRO A 409 8.18 -34.16 8.55
CA PRO A 409 9.42 -33.57 8.08
C PRO A 409 10.03 -34.31 6.86
N ALA A 410 9.85 -35.64 6.74
CA ALA A 410 10.25 -36.40 5.57
C ALA A 410 9.43 -36.00 4.33
N GLY A 411 8.12 -35.86 4.45
CA GLY A 411 7.25 -35.42 3.36
C GLY A 411 7.52 -33.93 2.98
N LEU A 412 7.92 -33.08 3.94
CA LEU A 412 8.35 -31.73 3.64
C LEU A 412 9.63 -31.72 2.78
N ARG A 413 10.60 -32.57 3.12
CA ARG A 413 11.84 -32.72 2.35
C ARG A 413 11.55 -33.23 0.93
N GLU A 414 10.67 -34.21 0.78
CA GLU A 414 10.21 -34.72 -0.53
C GLU A 414 9.53 -33.62 -1.36
N SER A 415 8.82 -32.70 -0.72
CA SER A 415 8.12 -31.59 -1.39
C SER A 415 9.06 -30.52 -1.97
N HIS A 416 10.31 -30.50 -1.54
CA HIS A 416 11.36 -29.65 -2.09
C HIS A 416 12.20 -30.40 -3.12
N VAL A 417 12.96 -29.67 -3.93
CA VAL A 417 13.95 -30.29 -4.83
C VAL A 417 14.92 -31.12 -4.00
N HIS A 418 15.06 -32.39 -4.33
CA HIS A 418 15.91 -33.36 -3.62
C HIS A 418 16.67 -34.25 -4.60
N ASP A 419 17.78 -34.83 -4.17
CA ASP A 419 18.62 -35.76 -4.91
C ASP A 419 19.18 -35.25 -6.26
N VAL A 420 19.22 -33.92 -6.44
CA VAL A 420 19.81 -33.22 -7.58
C VAL A 420 20.58 -31.98 -7.14
N VAL A 421 21.53 -31.56 -7.95
CA VAL A 421 22.23 -30.28 -7.80
C VAL A 421 21.60 -29.25 -8.72
N ILE A 422 21.13 -28.14 -8.15
CA ILE A 422 20.54 -27.06 -8.94
C ILE A 422 21.67 -26.37 -9.75
N THR A 423 21.60 -26.42 -11.04
CA THR A 423 22.54 -25.73 -11.97
C THR A 423 21.98 -24.38 -12.43
N LYS A 424 20.64 -24.21 -12.39
CA LYS A 424 19.95 -22.97 -12.72
C LYS A 424 18.73 -22.81 -11.83
N GLU A 425 18.71 -21.75 -11.03
CA GLU A 425 17.57 -21.41 -10.17
C GLU A 425 16.34 -21.00 -11.01
N ALA A 426 15.14 -21.36 -10.53
CA ALA A 426 13.90 -20.85 -11.08
C ALA A 426 13.57 -19.47 -10.46
N PRO A 427 12.84 -18.59 -11.18
CA PRO A 427 12.49 -17.27 -10.63
C PRO A 427 11.69 -17.34 -9.33
N ASN A 428 10.93 -18.40 -9.13
CA ASN A 428 10.03 -18.62 -8.00
C ASN A 428 10.51 -19.69 -7.00
N TYR A 429 11.70 -20.29 -7.22
CA TYR A 429 12.28 -21.28 -6.33
C TYR A 429 13.78 -21.11 -6.19
N ARG A 430 14.23 -20.94 -4.94
CA ARG A 430 15.65 -20.90 -4.54
C ARG A 430 15.83 -21.72 -3.27
N LEU A 431 16.95 -22.41 -3.16
CA LEU A 431 17.38 -22.96 -1.86
C LEU A 431 17.90 -21.82 -1.00
N GLU A 432 17.37 -21.69 0.22
CA GLU A 432 17.85 -20.73 1.24
C GLU A 432 19.10 -21.24 1.94
#